data_5da61896932930c46f8806330ea27195
#
_entry.id   5da61896932930c46f8806330ea27195
#
_cell.length_a   1.000
_cell.length_b   1.000
_cell.length_c   1.000
_cell.angle_alpha   90.00
_cell.angle_beta   90.00
_cell.angle_gamma   90.00
#
_symmetry.space_group_name_H-M   'P 1'
#
loop_
_entity.id
_entity.type
_entity.pdbx_description
1 polymer ?
#
loop_
_entity_poly.entity_id
_entity_poly.type
_entity_poly.pdbx_seq_one_letter_code
_entity_poly.pdbx_strand_id
1 'polypeptide(L)'
;MNASTTATSSSTGKYGRAFWERLWRGSGNNFVIFAIVALVIYGSQPPVGASADALSAFYASHRTRILIAAVLSGLAVLNLTWFAAALRTTLADAGEDGWGAAATAASALVGALFLLLIAVTAGLAYSIAGSGNQSLTSGLNDFTWALLVLTSFPRAMLIMSGSFGLWRAGLISNRLFGAGVTAVVLGVLGGTTWVSGGFWAPDGAYSRFVWPIIGLVWVVVFNRVLTRSPATRAGW
;
A
#
# COMPACT_ATOMS: atom_id res chain seq x y z
N MET A 1 18.78 -51.31 -33.44
CA MET A 1 19.38 -50.63 -32.28
C MET A 1 18.58 -49.39 -32.00
N ASN A 2 17.57 -49.47 -31.10
CA ASN A 2 16.74 -48.32 -30.71
C ASN A 2 17.29 -47.77 -29.39
N ALA A 3 17.90 -46.61 -29.43
CA ALA A 3 18.34 -45.88 -28.26
C ALA A 3 17.10 -45.19 -27.62
N SER A 4 16.63 -45.69 -26.52
CA SER A 4 15.60 -45.08 -25.67
C SER A 4 16.23 -43.86 -24.93
N THR A 5 15.99 -42.67 -25.39
CA THR A 5 16.33 -41.46 -24.66
C THR A 5 15.34 -41.27 -23.51
N THR A 6 15.70 -41.73 -22.32
CA THR A 6 15.00 -41.41 -21.06
C THR A 6 15.16 -39.93 -20.77
N ALA A 7 14.08 -39.18 -21.01
CA ALA A 7 13.97 -37.79 -20.58
C ALA A 7 13.82 -37.76 -19.06
N THR A 8 14.89 -37.51 -18.34
CA THR A 8 14.88 -37.14 -16.92
C THR A 8 14.22 -35.78 -16.78
N SER A 9 12.89 -35.73 -16.60
CA SER A 9 12.15 -34.53 -16.25
C SER A 9 12.58 -34.06 -14.86
N SER A 10 13.33 -32.94 -14.79
CA SER A 10 13.84 -32.36 -13.57
C SER A 10 12.69 -31.95 -12.63
N SER A 11 12.50 -32.69 -11.56
CA SER A 11 11.55 -32.41 -10.47
C SER A 11 11.82 -31.07 -9.75
N THR A 12 13.01 -30.53 -9.86
CA THR A 12 13.45 -29.24 -9.31
C THR A 12 12.65 -28.03 -9.84
N GLY A 13 12.12 -28.07 -11.06
CA GLY A 13 11.34 -26.98 -11.63
C GLY A 13 9.93 -26.81 -11.04
N LYS A 14 9.35 -27.87 -10.49
CA LYS A 14 7.97 -27.90 -9.97
C LYS A 14 7.86 -27.28 -8.57
N TYR A 15 8.81 -27.56 -7.70
CA TYR A 15 8.86 -26.99 -6.34
C TYR A 15 9.22 -25.49 -6.36
N GLY A 16 10.10 -25.07 -7.27
CA GLY A 16 10.44 -23.65 -7.45
C GLY A 16 9.23 -22.80 -7.86
N ARG A 17 8.44 -23.25 -8.84
CA ARG A 17 7.24 -22.52 -9.31
C ARG A 17 6.19 -22.38 -8.22
N ALA A 18 5.87 -23.42 -7.49
CA ALA A 18 4.89 -23.38 -6.40
C ALA A 18 5.30 -22.46 -5.25
N PHE A 19 6.61 -22.38 -4.95
CA PHE A 19 7.14 -21.46 -3.94
C PHE A 19 6.97 -20.01 -4.36
N TRP A 20 7.40 -19.66 -5.57
CA TRP A 20 7.28 -18.28 -6.09
C TRP A 20 5.82 -17.84 -6.23
N GLU A 21 4.93 -18.74 -6.63
CA GLU A 21 3.51 -18.45 -6.72
C GLU A 21 2.88 -18.17 -5.35
N ARG A 22 3.24 -18.89 -4.31
CA ARG A 22 2.80 -18.61 -2.94
C ARG A 22 3.35 -17.28 -2.43
N LEU A 23 4.61 -16.96 -2.75
CA LEU A 23 5.27 -15.75 -2.30
C LEU A 23 4.58 -14.50 -2.86
N TRP A 24 4.34 -14.44 -4.17
CA TRP A 24 3.75 -13.27 -4.76
C TRP A 24 2.24 -13.14 -4.49
N ARG A 25 1.51 -14.24 -4.35
CA ARG A 25 0.11 -14.23 -3.90
C ARG A 25 -0.04 -13.82 -2.43
N GLY A 26 0.98 -14.05 -1.60
CA GLY A 26 1.03 -13.61 -0.20
C GLY A 26 1.51 -12.16 0.00
N SER A 27 1.94 -11.48 -1.07
CA SER A 27 2.57 -10.16 -1.00
C SER A 27 1.68 -9.08 -0.38
N GLY A 28 0.35 -9.19 -0.49
CA GLY A 28 -0.57 -8.28 0.21
C GLY A 28 -0.44 -8.33 1.73
N ASN A 29 -0.24 -9.51 2.32
CA ASN A 29 0.02 -9.64 3.75
C ASN A 29 1.39 -9.05 4.13
N ASN A 30 2.42 -9.29 3.31
CA ASN A 30 3.75 -8.72 3.53
C ASN A 30 3.72 -7.19 3.46
N PHE A 31 2.98 -6.62 2.49
CA PHE A 31 2.74 -5.18 2.43
C PHE A 31 2.19 -4.66 3.76
N VAL A 32 1.13 -5.28 4.29
CA VAL A 32 0.48 -4.85 5.53
C VAL A 32 1.43 -4.97 6.72
N ILE A 33 2.19 -6.07 6.81
CA ILE A 33 3.17 -6.26 7.89
C ILE A 33 4.24 -5.17 7.84
N PHE A 34 4.88 -4.95 6.68
CA PHE A 34 5.92 -3.92 6.55
C PHE A 34 5.36 -2.51 6.80
N ALA A 35 4.15 -2.21 6.31
CA ALA A 35 3.51 -0.92 6.54
C ALA A 35 3.23 -0.68 8.04
N ILE A 36 2.67 -1.66 8.75
CA ILE A 36 2.41 -1.55 10.20
C ILE A 36 3.71 -1.38 10.97
N VAL A 37 4.72 -2.21 10.69
CA VAL A 37 6.02 -2.13 11.38
C VAL A 37 6.69 -0.77 11.11
N ALA A 38 6.64 -0.28 9.87
CA ALA A 38 7.15 1.04 9.52
C ALA A 38 6.42 2.16 10.29
N LEU A 39 5.08 2.11 10.38
CA LEU A 39 4.29 3.08 11.13
C LEU A 39 4.62 3.07 12.63
N VAL A 40 4.76 1.89 13.23
CA VAL A 40 5.12 1.75 14.65
C VAL A 40 6.53 2.30 14.92
N ILE A 41 7.49 1.99 14.06
CA ILE A 41 8.86 2.51 14.19
C ILE A 41 8.89 4.03 13.95
N TYR A 42 8.18 4.53 12.96
CA TYR A 42 8.12 5.96 12.66
C TYR A 42 7.50 6.74 13.83
N GLY A 43 6.41 6.25 14.39
CA GLY A 43 5.68 6.88 15.50
C GLY A 43 4.83 8.08 15.04
N SER A 44 4.66 9.05 15.96
CA SER A 44 3.82 10.21 15.68
C SER A 44 4.59 11.29 14.92
N GLN A 45 4.11 11.61 13.73
CA GLN A 45 4.62 12.74 12.94
C GLN A 45 4.19 14.07 13.56
N PRO A 46 5.04 15.12 13.52
CA PRO A 46 4.64 16.47 13.94
C PRO A 46 3.42 16.97 13.16
N PRO A 47 2.52 17.72 13.82
CA PRO A 47 1.30 18.23 13.17
C PRO A 47 1.62 19.26 12.09
N VAL A 48 0.59 19.60 11.29
CA VAL A 48 0.63 20.74 10.35
C VAL A 48 0.85 22.02 11.14
N GLY A 49 1.72 22.91 10.63
CA GLY A 49 2.04 24.18 11.27
C GLY A 49 2.88 24.06 12.55
N ALA A 50 3.50 22.90 12.81
CA ALA A 50 4.44 22.78 13.92
C ALA A 50 5.60 23.78 13.81
N SER A 51 6.08 24.31 14.95
CA SER A 51 7.18 25.28 14.94
C SER A 51 8.47 24.67 14.37
N ALA A 52 9.27 25.48 13.70
CA ALA A 52 10.51 25.02 13.07
C ALA A 52 11.48 24.38 14.07
N ASP A 53 11.53 24.89 15.31
CA ASP A 53 12.38 24.34 16.36
C ASP A 53 11.88 22.96 16.80
N ALA A 54 10.56 22.77 16.94
CA ALA A 54 9.98 21.47 17.26
C ALA A 54 10.22 20.45 16.13
N LEU A 55 10.13 20.86 14.87
CA LEU A 55 10.44 20.05 13.71
C LEU A 55 11.91 19.64 13.67
N SER A 56 12.82 20.58 13.84
CA SER A 56 14.27 20.33 13.85
C SER A 56 14.64 19.36 14.99
N ALA A 57 14.12 19.58 16.18
CA ALA A 57 14.32 18.68 17.32
C ALA A 57 13.76 17.26 17.05
N PHE A 58 12.55 17.17 16.48
CA PHE A 58 11.94 15.88 16.14
C PHE A 58 12.78 15.09 15.13
N TYR A 59 13.12 15.71 14.00
CA TYR A 59 13.87 15.02 12.94
C TYR A 59 15.29 14.67 13.36
N ALA A 60 15.96 15.51 14.18
CA ALA A 60 17.28 15.20 14.72
C ALA A 60 17.24 14.03 15.71
N SER A 61 16.32 14.07 16.67
CA SER A 61 16.24 13.04 17.73
C SER A 61 15.74 11.69 17.21
N HIS A 62 14.97 11.65 16.13
CA HIS A 62 14.38 10.44 15.59
C HIS A 62 14.99 9.98 14.24
N ARG A 63 16.11 10.58 13.82
CA ARG A 63 16.74 10.34 12.51
C ARG A 63 16.85 8.87 12.15
N THR A 64 17.49 8.06 12.98
CA THR A 64 17.75 6.63 12.70
C THR A 64 16.44 5.86 12.52
N ARG A 65 15.47 6.04 13.41
CA ARG A 65 14.19 5.33 13.32
C ARG A 65 13.37 5.76 12.09
N ILE A 66 13.42 7.04 11.70
CA ILE A 66 12.76 7.54 10.48
C ILE A 66 13.37 6.88 9.23
N LEU A 67 14.71 6.78 9.16
CA LEU A 67 15.38 6.16 8.03
C LEU A 67 15.10 4.65 7.95
N ILE A 68 15.05 3.94 9.10
CA ILE A 68 14.63 2.54 9.13
C ILE A 68 13.18 2.38 8.67
N ALA A 69 12.28 3.23 9.16
CA ALA A 69 10.88 3.22 8.73
C ALA A 69 10.75 3.51 7.22
N ALA A 70 11.58 4.39 6.65
CA ALA A 70 11.62 4.67 5.23
C ALA A 70 11.98 3.42 4.40
N VAL A 71 12.99 2.66 4.81
CA VAL A 71 13.36 1.39 4.14
C VAL A 71 12.22 0.39 4.19
N LEU A 72 11.62 0.18 5.37
CA LEU A 72 10.49 -0.74 5.55
C LEU A 72 9.27 -0.32 4.72
N SER A 73 9.00 0.99 4.63
CA SER A 73 7.94 1.54 3.78
C SER A 73 8.23 1.30 2.29
N GLY A 74 9.49 1.42 1.86
CA GLY A 74 9.91 1.06 0.50
C GLY A 74 9.64 -0.42 0.20
N LEU A 75 9.97 -1.33 1.14
CA LEU A 75 9.66 -2.76 1.03
C LEU A 75 8.14 -3.01 1.01
N ALA A 76 7.37 -2.25 1.76
CA ALA A 76 5.90 -2.30 1.70
C ALA A 76 5.41 -1.94 0.29
N VAL A 77 5.87 -0.83 -0.30
CA VAL A 77 5.48 -0.42 -1.67
C VAL A 77 5.85 -1.48 -2.70
N LEU A 78 7.02 -2.10 -2.59
CA LEU A 78 7.42 -3.21 -3.46
C LEU A 78 6.42 -4.38 -3.38
N ASN A 79 6.01 -4.76 -2.16
CA ASN A 79 5.02 -5.82 -1.95
C ASN A 79 3.61 -5.42 -2.45
N LEU A 80 3.24 -4.14 -2.37
CA LEU A 80 2.00 -3.62 -2.97
C LEU A 80 1.98 -3.82 -4.49
N THR A 81 3.11 -3.60 -5.15
CA THR A 81 3.23 -3.81 -6.61
C THR A 81 3.03 -5.28 -6.99
N TRP A 82 3.64 -6.21 -6.24
CA TRP A 82 3.42 -7.64 -6.43
C TRP A 82 1.97 -8.07 -6.16
N PHE A 83 1.36 -7.53 -5.12
CA PHE A 83 -0.05 -7.74 -4.81
C PHE A 83 -0.96 -7.26 -5.95
N ALA A 84 -0.69 -6.07 -6.51
CA ALA A 84 -1.45 -5.54 -7.65
C ALA A 84 -1.33 -6.44 -8.89
N ALA A 85 -0.16 -6.98 -9.16
CA ALA A 85 0.06 -7.94 -10.24
C ALA A 85 -0.73 -9.24 -10.02
N ALA A 86 -0.76 -9.77 -8.78
CA ALA A 86 -1.56 -10.94 -8.43
C ALA A 86 -3.07 -10.68 -8.61
N LEU A 87 -3.55 -9.53 -8.16
CA LEU A 87 -4.95 -9.12 -8.32
C LEU A 87 -5.32 -9.00 -9.79
N ARG A 88 -4.48 -8.35 -10.60
CA ARG A 88 -4.69 -8.21 -12.04
C ARG A 88 -4.80 -9.57 -12.73
N THR A 89 -3.85 -10.49 -12.48
CA THR A 89 -3.88 -11.82 -13.09
C THR A 89 -5.17 -12.57 -12.71
N THR A 90 -5.55 -12.55 -11.43
CA THR A 90 -6.78 -13.23 -10.97
C THR A 90 -8.03 -12.65 -11.64
N LEU A 91 -8.10 -11.32 -11.84
CA LEU A 91 -9.23 -10.68 -12.50
C LEU A 91 -9.23 -10.94 -14.01
N ALA A 92 -8.07 -10.95 -14.65
CA ALA A 92 -7.95 -11.30 -16.08
C ALA A 92 -8.38 -12.75 -16.35
N ASP A 93 -7.96 -13.71 -15.52
CA ASP A 93 -8.37 -15.11 -15.59
C ASP A 93 -9.90 -15.28 -15.44
N ALA A 94 -10.56 -14.35 -14.75
CA ALA A 94 -12.00 -14.31 -14.57
C ALA A 94 -12.75 -13.48 -15.65
N GLY A 95 -12.05 -12.96 -16.66
CA GLY A 95 -12.63 -12.12 -17.71
C GLY A 95 -12.86 -10.65 -17.33
N GLU A 96 -12.31 -10.21 -16.20
CA GLU A 96 -12.46 -8.85 -15.66
C GLU A 96 -11.16 -8.02 -15.79
N ASP A 97 -10.43 -8.15 -16.90
CA ASP A 97 -9.12 -7.52 -17.13
C ASP A 97 -9.14 -5.99 -16.98
N GLY A 98 -10.24 -5.32 -17.39
CA GLY A 98 -10.38 -3.87 -17.20
C GLY A 98 -10.29 -3.42 -15.74
N TRP A 99 -10.94 -4.15 -14.82
CA TRP A 99 -10.83 -3.90 -13.38
C TRP A 99 -9.44 -4.23 -12.84
N GLY A 100 -8.81 -5.29 -13.37
CA GLY A 100 -7.43 -5.64 -13.05
C GLY A 100 -6.44 -4.56 -13.46
N ALA A 101 -6.60 -3.97 -14.65
CA ALA A 101 -5.80 -2.86 -15.13
C ALA A 101 -5.98 -1.60 -14.26
N ALA A 102 -7.24 -1.27 -13.90
CA ALA A 102 -7.54 -0.15 -13.02
C ALA A 102 -6.94 -0.33 -11.61
N ALA A 103 -7.00 -1.53 -11.04
CA ALA A 103 -6.37 -1.85 -9.75
C ALA A 103 -4.84 -1.69 -9.82
N THR A 104 -4.22 -2.10 -10.93
CA THR A 104 -2.77 -1.95 -11.13
C THR A 104 -2.38 -0.48 -11.22
N ALA A 105 -3.10 0.32 -12.01
CA ALA A 105 -2.86 1.77 -12.13
C ALA A 105 -3.04 2.48 -10.78
N ALA A 106 -4.10 2.17 -10.05
CA ALA A 106 -4.35 2.72 -8.71
C ALA A 106 -3.25 2.36 -7.73
N SER A 107 -2.77 1.10 -7.73
CA SER A 107 -1.65 0.66 -6.88
C SER A 107 -0.34 1.38 -7.23
N ALA A 108 -0.08 1.60 -8.52
CA ALA A 108 1.10 2.36 -8.96
C ALA A 108 1.05 3.81 -8.47
N LEU A 109 -0.12 4.47 -8.56
CA LEU A 109 -0.32 5.83 -8.03
C LEU A 109 -0.17 5.88 -6.50
N VAL A 110 -0.75 4.91 -5.78
CA VAL A 110 -0.54 4.79 -4.32
C VAL A 110 0.94 4.65 -4.01
N GLY A 111 1.62 3.72 -4.70
CA GLY A 111 3.05 3.48 -4.50
C GLY A 111 3.90 4.72 -4.77
N ALA A 112 3.64 5.43 -5.88
CA ALA A 112 4.38 6.64 -6.25
C ALA A 112 4.22 7.76 -5.21
N LEU A 113 2.98 8.03 -4.76
CA LEU A 113 2.72 9.06 -3.74
C LEU A 113 3.33 8.68 -2.38
N PHE A 114 3.29 7.39 -2.00
CA PHE A 114 3.96 6.94 -0.78
C PHE A 114 5.48 7.04 -0.88
N LEU A 115 6.07 6.67 -2.01
CA LEU A 115 7.52 6.82 -2.20
C LEU A 115 7.95 8.29 -2.15
N LEU A 116 7.14 9.20 -2.72
CA LEU A 116 7.39 10.63 -2.63
C LEU A 116 7.30 11.12 -1.17
N LEU A 117 6.26 10.73 -0.44
CA LEU A 117 6.10 11.04 0.99
C LEU A 117 7.30 10.54 1.80
N ILE A 118 7.71 9.29 1.57
CA ILE A 118 8.85 8.66 2.24
C ILE A 118 10.15 9.40 1.91
N ALA A 119 10.37 9.78 0.64
CA ALA A 119 11.56 10.49 0.20
C ALA A 119 11.67 11.87 0.86
N VAL A 120 10.56 12.63 0.93
CA VAL A 120 10.50 13.92 1.62
C VAL A 120 10.81 13.77 3.10
N THR A 121 10.16 12.80 3.77
CA THR A 121 10.36 12.56 5.21
C THR A 121 11.78 12.10 5.53
N ALA A 122 12.33 11.21 4.70
CA ALA A 122 13.73 10.76 4.84
C ALA A 122 14.71 11.92 4.60
N GLY A 123 14.47 12.77 3.60
CA GLY A 123 15.26 13.96 3.32
C GLY A 123 15.25 14.96 4.49
N LEU A 124 14.08 15.19 5.10
CA LEU A 124 13.97 16.00 6.32
C LEU A 124 14.84 15.44 7.44
N ALA A 125 14.75 14.15 7.72
CA ALA A 125 15.52 13.51 8.78
C ALA A 125 17.01 13.40 8.46
N TYR A 126 17.38 13.23 7.17
CA TYR A 126 18.76 13.03 6.77
C TYR A 126 19.59 14.31 6.82
N SER A 127 19.07 15.42 6.30
CA SER A 127 19.87 16.66 6.15
C SER A 127 19.06 17.95 6.25
N ILE A 128 17.80 18.02 5.79
CA ILE A 128 17.10 19.28 5.57
C ILE A 128 16.78 19.97 6.89
N ALA A 129 16.24 19.24 7.88
CA ALA A 129 15.89 19.84 9.17
C ALA A 129 17.10 20.38 9.94
N GLY A 130 18.30 19.83 9.70
CA GLY A 130 19.56 20.30 10.28
C GLY A 130 20.22 21.46 9.53
N SER A 131 19.71 21.85 8.37
CA SER A 131 20.31 22.91 7.54
C SER A 131 20.08 24.35 8.03
N GLY A 132 19.20 24.53 9.02
CA GLY A 132 18.79 25.84 9.52
C GLY A 132 17.74 26.56 8.64
N ASN A 133 17.32 25.99 7.52
CA ASN A 133 16.26 26.54 6.68
C ASN A 133 14.87 26.18 7.22
N GLN A 134 14.40 27.03 8.14
CA GLN A 134 13.15 26.81 8.86
C GLN A 134 11.92 26.76 7.95
N SER A 135 11.83 27.66 6.97
CA SER A 135 10.70 27.73 6.05
C SER A 135 10.60 26.48 5.18
N LEU A 136 11.75 25.96 4.71
CA LEU A 136 11.79 24.73 3.91
C LEU A 136 11.38 23.52 4.77
N THR A 137 11.87 23.44 6.00
CA THR A 137 11.55 22.34 6.92
C THR A 137 10.05 22.29 7.23
N SER A 138 9.43 23.43 7.57
CA SER A 138 7.99 23.54 7.82
C SER A 138 7.18 23.21 6.56
N GLY A 139 7.51 23.82 5.43
CA GLY A 139 6.78 23.59 4.18
C GLY A 139 6.83 22.15 3.72
N LEU A 140 7.96 21.46 3.85
CA LEU A 140 8.07 20.04 3.50
C LEU A 140 7.34 19.13 4.51
N ASN A 141 7.34 19.45 5.81
CA ASN A 141 6.52 18.72 6.78
C ASN A 141 5.03 18.81 6.42
N ASP A 142 4.53 20.01 6.15
CA ASP A 142 3.12 20.22 5.78
C ASP A 142 2.77 19.57 4.44
N PHE A 143 3.71 19.58 3.49
CA PHE A 143 3.56 18.90 2.21
C PHE A 143 3.40 17.37 2.38
N THR A 144 4.07 16.74 3.37
CA THR A 144 3.86 15.30 3.61
C THR A 144 2.43 15.00 4.06
N TRP A 145 1.79 15.87 4.82
CA TRP A 145 0.37 15.75 5.18
C TRP A 145 -0.55 15.92 3.98
N ALA A 146 -0.27 16.89 3.11
CA ALA A 146 -1.01 17.06 1.85
C ALA A 146 -0.90 15.80 0.97
N LEU A 147 0.28 15.22 0.84
CA LEU A 147 0.47 13.96 0.11
C LEU A 147 -0.34 12.82 0.74
N LEU A 148 -0.36 12.71 2.07
CA LEU A 148 -1.14 11.69 2.77
C LEU A 148 -2.64 11.81 2.45
N VAL A 149 -3.20 13.03 2.47
CA VAL A 149 -4.60 13.30 2.11
C VAL A 149 -4.86 12.91 0.65
N LEU A 150 -4.01 13.34 -0.28
CA LEU A 150 -4.17 13.04 -1.71
C LEU A 150 -4.05 11.56 -2.03
N THR A 151 -3.30 10.77 -1.26
CA THR A 151 -3.27 9.31 -1.44
C THR A 151 -4.62 8.63 -1.20
N SER A 152 -5.60 9.33 -0.63
CA SER A 152 -6.93 8.80 -0.39
C SER A 152 -7.65 8.45 -1.70
N PHE A 153 -7.49 9.25 -2.75
CA PHE A 153 -8.13 9.00 -4.05
C PHE A 153 -7.64 7.71 -4.73
N PRO A 154 -6.33 7.51 -4.96
CA PRO A 154 -5.88 6.27 -5.59
C PRO A 154 -6.08 5.04 -4.68
N ARG A 155 -6.07 5.18 -3.34
CA ARG A 155 -6.45 4.08 -2.43
C ARG A 155 -7.93 3.74 -2.56
N ALA A 156 -8.83 4.73 -2.63
CA ALA A 156 -10.25 4.51 -2.90
C ALA A 156 -10.46 3.82 -4.26
N MET A 157 -9.73 4.23 -5.29
CA MET A 157 -9.77 3.61 -6.61
C MET A 157 -9.28 2.14 -6.58
N LEU A 158 -8.25 1.83 -5.80
CA LEU A 158 -7.79 0.44 -5.61
C LEU A 158 -8.87 -0.43 -4.97
N ILE A 159 -9.51 0.06 -3.90
CA ILE A 159 -10.60 -0.64 -3.22
C ILE A 159 -11.81 -0.82 -4.18
N MET A 160 -12.14 0.22 -4.94
CA MET A 160 -13.21 0.18 -5.93
C MET A 160 -12.94 -0.89 -6.98
N SER A 161 -11.79 -0.81 -7.63
CA SER A 161 -11.41 -1.74 -8.71
C SER A 161 -11.37 -3.19 -8.24
N GLY A 162 -10.77 -3.43 -7.07
CA GLY A 162 -10.72 -4.77 -6.47
C GLY A 162 -12.12 -5.27 -6.09
N SER A 163 -12.96 -4.44 -5.44
CA SER A 163 -14.30 -4.85 -5.00
C SER A 163 -15.21 -5.14 -6.18
N PHE A 164 -15.27 -4.27 -7.19
CA PHE A 164 -16.08 -4.47 -8.39
C PHE A 164 -15.60 -5.66 -9.21
N GLY A 165 -14.30 -5.75 -9.49
CA GLY A 165 -13.75 -6.84 -10.26
C GLY A 165 -13.98 -8.19 -9.59
N LEU A 166 -13.67 -8.33 -8.30
CA LEU A 166 -13.87 -9.58 -7.58
C LEU A 166 -15.35 -9.95 -7.41
N TRP A 167 -16.24 -8.96 -7.29
CA TRP A 167 -17.68 -9.20 -7.23
C TRP A 167 -18.22 -9.68 -8.58
N ARG A 168 -17.86 -9.04 -9.69
CA ARG A 168 -18.26 -9.47 -11.04
C ARG A 168 -17.71 -10.84 -11.40
N ALA A 169 -16.50 -11.14 -10.95
CA ALA A 169 -15.89 -12.47 -11.04
C ALA A 169 -16.56 -13.54 -10.15
N GLY A 170 -17.56 -13.17 -9.31
CA GLY A 170 -18.21 -14.10 -8.37
C GLY A 170 -17.32 -14.56 -7.21
N LEU A 171 -16.18 -13.90 -6.99
CA LEU A 171 -15.19 -14.29 -5.97
C LEU A 171 -15.48 -13.70 -4.58
N ILE A 172 -16.35 -12.69 -4.49
CA ILE A 172 -16.82 -12.11 -3.23
C ILE A 172 -18.34 -12.01 -3.18
N SER A 173 -18.90 -12.03 -1.97
CA SER A 173 -20.34 -11.92 -1.73
C SER A 173 -20.84 -10.47 -1.90
N ASN A 174 -22.17 -10.31 -2.14
CA ASN A 174 -22.82 -8.99 -2.19
C ASN A 174 -22.60 -8.16 -0.90
N ARG A 175 -22.53 -8.81 0.27
CA ARG A 175 -22.26 -8.11 1.54
C ARG A 175 -20.86 -7.51 1.57
N LEU A 176 -19.85 -8.29 1.10
CA LEU A 176 -18.48 -7.81 1.06
C LEU A 176 -18.31 -6.72 -0.02
N PHE A 177 -19.00 -6.86 -1.15
CA PHE A 177 -19.09 -5.80 -2.16
C PHE A 177 -19.67 -4.50 -1.58
N GLY A 178 -20.83 -4.56 -0.88
CA GLY A 178 -21.43 -3.40 -0.23
C GLY A 178 -20.50 -2.71 0.78
N ALA A 179 -19.76 -3.51 1.58
CA ALA A 179 -18.74 -2.98 2.48
C ALA A 179 -17.60 -2.30 1.69
N GLY A 180 -17.22 -2.84 0.51
CA GLY A 180 -16.25 -2.22 -0.39
C GLY A 180 -16.71 -0.86 -0.90
N VAL A 181 -17.95 -0.75 -1.34
CA VAL A 181 -18.54 0.53 -1.78
C VAL A 181 -18.51 1.56 -0.64
N THR A 182 -18.89 1.14 0.59
CA THR A 182 -18.79 2.01 1.76
C THR A 182 -17.36 2.48 2.01
N ALA A 183 -16.40 1.58 1.93
CA ALA A 183 -14.98 1.93 2.08
C ALA A 183 -14.50 2.92 0.99
N VAL A 184 -14.97 2.77 -0.26
CA VAL A 184 -14.68 3.74 -1.33
C VAL A 184 -15.21 5.12 -1.00
N VAL A 185 -16.46 5.23 -0.54
CA VAL A 185 -17.07 6.52 -0.15
C VAL A 185 -16.26 7.15 0.98
N LEU A 186 -15.93 6.39 2.03
CA LEU A 186 -15.07 6.86 3.11
C LEU A 186 -13.71 7.30 2.59
N GLY A 187 -13.12 6.59 1.62
CA GLY A 187 -11.86 6.96 1.01
C GLY A 187 -11.91 8.28 0.26
N VAL A 188 -12.94 8.49 -0.56
CA VAL A 188 -13.15 9.76 -1.27
C VAL A 188 -13.33 10.91 -0.27
N LEU A 189 -14.11 10.70 0.79
CA LEU A 189 -14.26 11.65 1.89
C LEU A 189 -12.90 11.94 2.58
N GLY A 190 -12.00 10.95 2.66
CA GLY A 190 -10.65 11.16 3.18
C GLY A 190 -9.83 12.17 2.37
N GLY A 191 -10.10 12.32 1.09
CA GLY A 191 -9.50 13.35 0.23
C GLY A 191 -10.01 14.77 0.48
N THR A 192 -11.01 14.96 1.33
CA THR A 192 -11.59 16.28 1.69
C THR A 192 -11.15 16.77 3.07
N THR A 193 -10.16 16.15 3.69
CA THR A 193 -9.68 16.47 5.04
C THR A 193 -8.75 17.70 5.03
N TRP A 194 -9.31 18.88 4.72
CA TRP A 194 -8.57 20.14 4.59
C TRP A 194 -8.97 21.21 5.61
N VAL A 195 -9.72 20.83 6.64
CA VAL A 195 -10.14 21.76 7.70
C VAL A 195 -8.96 22.03 8.65
N SER A 196 -8.86 23.25 9.11
CA SER A 196 -7.84 23.66 10.08
C SER A 196 -8.15 23.07 11.47
N GLY A 197 -7.47 21.98 11.82
CA GLY A 197 -7.56 21.35 13.14
C GLY A 197 -8.74 20.37 13.31
N GLY A 198 -8.67 19.57 14.37
CA GLY A 198 -9.69 18.62 14.76
C GLY A 198 -9.66 17.29 14.02
N PHE A 199 -10.74 16.53 14.11
CA PHE A 199 -10.84 15.17 13.54
C PHE A 199 -10.66 15.13 12.02
N TRP A 200 -11.10 16.17 11.31
CA TRP A 200 -11.13 16.29 9.85
C TRP A 200 -9.98 17.14 9.27
N ALA A 201 -8.93 17.36 10.06
CA ALA A 201 -7.71 18.02 9.57
C ALA A 201 -6.82 17.07 8.78
N PRO A 202 -5.89 17.56 7.95
CA PRO A 202 -4.91 16.71 7.26
C PRO A 202 -4.12 15.82 8.22
N ASP A 203 -3.79 16.31 9.40
CA ASP A 203 -3.12 15.62 10.50
C ASP A 203 -4.10 15.11 11.57
N GLY A 204 -5.41 15.18 11.32
CA GLY A 204 -6.47 14.72 12.21
C GLY A 204 -6.57 13.19 12.28
N ALA A 205 -7.38 12.73 13.24
CA ALA A 205 -7.50 11.29 13.50
C ALA A 205 -8.06 10.50 12.30
N TYR A 206 -8.87 11.12 11.44
CA TYR A 206 -9.38 10.47 10.24
C TYR A 206 -8.27 10.10 9.27
N SER A 207 -7.45 11.07 8.87
CA SER A 207 -6.34 10.88 7.92
C SER A 207 -5.22 10.03 8.51
N ARG A 208 -4.97 10.21 9.80
CA ARG A 208 -3.87 9.55 10.53
C ARG A 208 -4.15 8.07 10.82
N PHE A 209 -5.39 7.71 11.14
CA PHE A 209 -5.73 6.37 11.64
C PHE A 209 -6.87 5.70 10.88
N VAL A 210 -8.03 6.36 10.73
CA VAL A 210 -9.24 5.70 10.22
C VAL A 210 -9.04 5.23 8.80
N TRP A 211 -8.63 6.13 7.91
CA TRP A 211 -8.50 5.80 6.51
C TRP A 211 -7.33 4.84 6.20
N PRO A 212 -6.12 4.98 6.78
CA PRO A 212 -5.07 3.98 6.63
C PRO A 212 -5.48 2.58 7.08
N ILE A 213 -6.17 2.45 8.22
CA ILE A 213 -6.65 1.16 8.72
C ILE A 213 -7.63 0.51 7.72
N ILE A 214 -8.59 1.27 7.20
CA ILE A 214 -9.52 0.77 6.16
C ILE A 214 -8.75 0.22 4.96
N GLY A 215 -7.76 0.96 4.47
CA GLY A 215 -6.93 0.53 3.33
C GLY A 215 -6.18 -0.77 3.61
N LEU A 216 -5.53 -0.89 4.78
CA LEU A 216 -4.82 -2.10 5.18
C LEU A 216 -5.75 -3.31 5.33
N VAL A 217 -6.92 -3.13 5.94
CA VAL A 217 -7.94 -4.18 6.08
C VAL A 217 -8.37 -4.69 4.71
N TRP A 218 -8.62 -3.79 3.74
CA TRP A 218 -9.03 -4.20 2.40
C TRP A 218 -7.94 -4.94 1.63
N VAL A 219 -6.68 -4.57 1.77
CA VAL A 219 -5.57 -5.36 1.19
C VAL A 219 -5.55 -6.78 1.77
N VAL A 220 -5.73 -6.95 3.09
CA VAL A 220 -5.83 -8.27 3.72
C VAL A 220 -7.02 -9.07 3.19
N VAL A 221 -8.19 -8.43 3.06
CA VAL A 221 -9.40 -9.06 2.54
C VAL A 221 -9.18 -9.56 1.12
N PHE A 222 -8.68 -8.71 0.23
CA PHE A 222 -8.38 -9.11 -1.15
C PHE A 222 -7.31 -10.19 -1.21
N ASN A 223 -6.25 -10.07 -0.43
CA ASN A 223 -5.20 -11.09 -0.38
C ASN A 223 -5.73 -12.46 0.05
N ARG A 224 -6.68 -12.51 1.00
CA ARG A 224 -7.35 -13.77 1.39
C ARG A 224 -8.20 -14.36 0.27
N VAL A 225 -8.85 -13.53 -0.54
CA VAL A 225 -9.61 -13.98 -1.72
C VAL A 225 -8.64 -14.57 -2.75
N LEU A 226 -7.54 -13.87 -3.06
CA LEU A 226 -6.54 -14.31 -4.03
C LEU A 226 -5.91 -15.66 -3.65
N THR A 227 -5.63 -15.87 -2.35
CA THR A 227 -5.02 -17.12 -1.87
C THR A 227 -5.99 -18.30 -1.78
N ARG A 228 -7.31 -18.05 -1.80
CA ARG A 228 -8.36 -19.07 -1.74
C ARG A 228 -8.96 -19.44 -3.10
N SER A 229 -8.70 -18.63 -4.13
CA SER A 229 -9.27 -18.86 -5.47
C SER A 229 -8.87 -20.20 -6.08
N PRO A 230 -9.80 -20.93 -6.74
CA PRO A 230 -9.58 -22.28 -7.27
C PRO A 230 -8.45 -22.39 -8.31
N ALA A 231 -8.10 -21.30 -8.98
CA ALA A 231 -6.95 -21.26 -9.90
C ALA A 231 -5.63 -21.72 -9.24
N THR A 232 -5.57 -21.73 -7.90
CA THR A 232 -4.46 -22.31 -7.13
C THR A 232 -4.53 -23.82 -6.98
N ARG A 233 -5.69 -24.45 -7.27
CA ARG A 233 -5.90 -25.91 -7.10
C ARG A 233 -5.78 -26.69 -8.38
N ALA A 234 -5.97 -26.07 -9.53
CA ALA A 234 -5.69 -26.67 -10.83
C ALA A 234 -4.18 -26.63 -11.05
N GLY A 235 -3.47 -27.67 -10.59
CA GLY A 235 -2.04 -27.84 -10.84
C GLY A 235 -1.78 -27.92 -12.33
N TRP A 236 -1.02 -26.96 -12.84
CA TRP A 236 -0.40 -26.96 -14.16
C TRP A 236 0.75 -27.95 -14.20
#